data_4c9aa786345e0058c4a7514b7b86cd6f
#
_entry.id   4c9aa786345e0058c4a7514b7b86cd6f
#
_cell.length_a   1.000
_cell.length_b   1.000
_cell.length_c   1.000
_cell.angle_alpha   90.00
_cell.angle_beta   90.00
_cell.angle_gamma   90.00
#
_symmetry.space_group_name_H-M   'P 1'
#
loop_
_entity.id
_entity.type
_entity.pdbx_description
1 polymer ?
#
loop_
_entity_poly.entity_id
_entity_poly.type
_entity_poly.pdbx_seq_one_letter_code
_entity_poly.pdbx_strand_id
1 'polypeptide(L)'
;NHNLNMMLRNGGTMYVDAGKPAPGLIEQTVANLKEISPTIYFNVPRGYEMLLPYLEKDEELRQSLFADLDILFYAAAALTQNAWERLEKQSEATIGKRVMMVAGWGATETAPDCTHVYWPIERAGVIGLPIPGTELKLVPNEEKMEIRVRGPNVTPGYWKRDDLTEAAFDEDGFYCIGDAAKFADNNEPRKGIIFDGRVSENFKLSTGTWVFVGSLRTRVV
;
A
#
# COMPACT_ATOMS: atom_id res chain seq x y z
N ASN A 1 -1.28 15.40 -1.80
CA ASN A 1 -0.20 16.15 -2.46
C ASN A 1 0.64 15.30 -3.41
N HIS A 2 0.94 14.05 -3.05
CA HIS A 2 1.75 13.12 -3.87
C HIS A 2 1.19 12.96 -5.30
N ASN A 3 -0.07 12.57 -5.45
CA ASN A 3 -0.68 12.33 -6.76
C ASN A 3 -0.74 13.61 -7.60
N LEU A 4 -1.11 14.76 -6.99
CA LEU A 4 -1.13 16.04 -7.70
C LEU A 4 0.26 16.43 -8.21
N ASN A 5 1.28 16.34 -7.36
CA ASN A 5 2.66 16.68 -7.75
C ASN A 5 3.20 15.74 -8.84
N MET A 6 2.83 14.47 -8.81
CA MET A 6 3.20 13.51 -9.86
C MET A 6 2.59 13.92 -11.21
N MET A 7 1.31 14.30 -11.24
CA MET A 7 0.65 14.77 -12.47
C MET A 7 1.28 16.06 -12.99
N LEU A 8 1.51 17.04 -12.11
CA LEU A 8 2.13 18.32 -12.49
C LEU A 8 3.53 18.10 -13.07
N ARG A 9 4.35 17.25 -12.46
CA ARG A 9 5.71 16.96 -12.93
C ARG A 9 5.74 16.28 -14.29
N ASN A 10 4.78 15.41 -14.58
CA ASN A 10 4.77 14.58 -15.79
C ASN A 10 3.82 15.09 -16.88
N GLY A 11 3.14 16.20 -16.67
CA GLY A 11 2.16 16.75 -17.63
C GLY A 11 0.93 15.87 -17.83
N GLY A 12 0.59 15.05 -16.83
CA GLY A 12 -0.55 14.15 -16.88
C GLY A 12 -1.86 14.82 -16.50
N THR A 13 -2.97 14.12 -16.75
CA THR A 13 -4.31 14.51 -16.30
C THR A 13 -4.68 13.73 -15.04
N MET A 14 -5.21 14.42 -14.03
CA MET A 14 -5.69 13.81 -12.81
C MET A 14 -7.21 13.84 -12.77
N TYR A 15 -7.83 12.67 -12.75
CA TYR A 15 -9.26 12.51 -12.50
C TYR A 15 -9.48 12.25 -11.01
N VAL A 16 -10.31 13.07 -10.38
CA VAL A 16 -10.65 12.93 -8.95
C VAL A 16 -12.05 12.33 -8.85
N ASP A 17 -12.09 11.08 -8.40
CA ASP A 17 -13.34 10.35 -8.23
C ASP A 17 -14.08 10.80 -6.95
N ALA A 18 -15.37 11.07 -7.06
CA ALA A 18 -16.25 11.36 -5.93
C ALA A 18 -16.80 10.09 -5.26
N GLY A 19 -16.64 8.93 -5.89
CA GLY A 19 -17.01 7.62 -5.33
C GLY A 19 -16.20 7.27 -4.08
N LYS A 20 -16.74 6.35 -3.29
CA LYS A 20 -16.09 5.87 -2.05
C LYS A 20 -16.25 4.35 -1.93
N PRO A 21 -15.32 3.66 -1.27
CA PRO A 21 -15.42 2.22 -1.03
C PRO A 21 -16.46 1.90 0.07
N ALA A 22 -17.72 2.25 -0.21
CA ALA A 22 -18.87 2.02 0.66
C ALA A 22 -20.10 1.67 -0.20
N PRO A 23 -21.05 0.87 0.33
CA PRO A 23 -22.29 0.55 -0.35
C PRO A 23 -23.07 1.81 -0.77
N GLY A 24 -23.57 1.84 -2.01
CA GLY A 24 -24.28 3.00 -2.58
C GLY A 24 -23.38 4.14 -3.05
N LEU A 25 -22.05 4.05 -2.83
CA LEU A 25 -21.11 5.09 -3.25
C LEU A 25 -20.03 4.55 -4.22
N ILE A 26 -19.81 3.25 -4.26
CA ILE A 26 -18.87 2.62 -5.21
C ILE A 26 -19.40 2.70 -6.65
N GLU A 27 -20.69 2.76 -6.84
CA GLU A 27 -21.35 2.85 -8.14
C GLU A 27 -20.95 4.11 -8.91
N GLN A 28 -20.62 5.19 -8.19
CA GLN A 28 -20.06 6.39 -8.82
C GLN A 28 -18.67 6.11 -9.43
N THR A 29 -17.82 5.40 -8.71
CA THR A 29 -16.50 4.94 -9.22
C THR A 29 -16.69 4.04 -10.46
N VAL A 30 -17.65 3.12 -10.41
CA VAL A 30 -17.96 2.23 -11.54
C VAL A 30 -18.39 3.05 -12.77
N ALA A 31 -19.28 4.02 -12.59
CA ALA A 31 -19.75 4.88 -13.68
C ALA A 31 -18.57 5.69 -14.29
N ASN A 32 -17.74 6.30 -13.45
CA ASN A 32 -16.58 7.07 -13.90
C ASN A 32 -15.56 6.20 -14.65
N LEU A 33 -15.32 4.97 -14.21
CA LEU A 33 -14.37 4.04 -14.85
C LEU A 33 -14.90 3.45 -16.16
N LYS A 34 -16.20 3.50 -16.42
CA LYS A 34 -16.76 3.19 -17.75
C LYS A 34 -16.51 4.29 -18.79
N GLU A 35 -16.37 5.52 -18.34
CA GLU A 35 -16.14 6.67 -19.21
C GLU A 35 -14.65 7.00 -19.39
N ILE A 36 -13.81 6.61 -18.42
CA ILE A 36 -12.40 7.00 -18.37
C ILE A 36 -11.53 5.77 -18.25
N SER A 37 -10.61 5.60 -19.21
CA SER A 37 -9.56 4.57 -19.21
C SER A 37 -8.27 5.17 -18.64
N PRO A 38 -7.95 4.93 -17.35
CA PRO A 38 -6.74 5.49 -16.75
C PRO A 38 -5.50 4.71 -17.18
N THR A 39 -4.35 5.37 -17.26
CA THR A 39 -3.04 4.70 -17.38
C THR A 39 -2.50 4.22 -16.03
N ILE A 40 -2.85 4.94 -14.96
CA ILE A 40 -2.53 4.58 -13.58
C ILE A 40 -3.80 4.73 -12.74
N TYR A 41 -4.19 3.67 -12.04
CA TYR A 41 -5.35 3.70 -11.15
C TYR A 41 -4.92 3.56 -9.70
N PHE A 42 -5.22 4.58 -8.88
CA PHE A 42 -4.93 4.62 -7.45
C PHE A 42 -6.15 4.27 -6.64
N ASN A 43 -6.04 3.30 -5.77
CA ASN A 43 -7.10 3.02 -4.81
C ASN A 43 -6.53 2.42 -3.51
N VAL A 44 -7.36 2.37 -2.49
CA VAL A 44 -7.09 1.60 -1.28
C VAL A 44 -7.56 0.15 -1.47
N PRO A 45 -7.03 -0.84 -0.74
CA PRO A 45 -7.43 -2.24 -0.87
C PRO A 45 -8.94 -2.45 -0.82
N ARG A 46 -9.64 -1.78 0.11
CA ARG A 46 -11.10 -1.86 0.20
C ARG A 46 -11.81 -1.40 -1.06
N GLY A 47 -11.27 -0.39 -1.77
CA GLY A 47 -11.81 0.06 -3.06
C GLY A 47 -11.70 -1.01 -4.13
N TYR A 48 -10.58 -1.70 -4.21
CA TYR A 48 -10.39 -2.83 -5.13
C TYR A 48 -11.33 -3.99 -4.80
N GLU A 49 -11.45 -4.37 -3.52
CA GLU A 49 -12.35 -5.44 -3.09
C GLU A 49 -13.81 -5.16 -3.46
N MET A 50 -14.26 -3.91 -3.29
CA MET A 50 -15.61 -3.51 -3.67
C MET A 50 -15.83 -3.37 -5.17
N LEU A 51 -14.78 -3.05 -5.94
CA LEU A 51 -14.84 -2.96 -7.39
C LEU A 51 -14.85 -4.34 -8.07
N LEU A 52 -14.18 -5.33 -7.48
CA LEU A 52 -14.05 -6.68 -8.04
C LEU A 52 -15.38 -7.34 -8.45
N PRO A 53 -16.46 -7.33 -7.64
CA PRO A 53 -17.74 -7.91 -8.05
C PRO A 53 -18.36 -7.25 -9.30
N TYR A 54 -18.06 -5.98 -9.53
CA TYR A 54 -18.48 -5.27 -10.75
C TYR A 54 -17.60 -5.66 -11.94
N LEU A 55 -16.29 -5.68 -11.76
CA LEU A 55 -15.36 -6.14 -12.79
C LEU A 55 -15.64 -7.57 -13.25
N GLU A 56 -16.07 -8.46 -12.37
CA GLU A 56 -16.39 -9.84 -12.70
C GLU A 56 -17.65 -10.01 -13.53
N LYS A 57 -18.58 -9.06 -13.48
CA LYS A 57 -19.89 -9.15 -14.11
C LYS A 57 -20.08 -8.21 -15.31
N ASP A 58 -19.32 -7.12 -15.34
CA ASP A 58 -19.52 -6.02 -16.30
C ASP A 58 -18.34 -5.95 -17.26
N GLU A 59 -18.57 -6.41 -18.49
CA GLU A 59 -17.55 -6.44 -19.55
C GLU A 59 -17.15 -5.05 -20.01
N GLU A 60 -18.12 -4.13 -20.11
CA GLU A 60 -17.86 -2.74 -20.50
C GLU A 60 -16.92 -2.05 -19.52
N LEU A 61 -17.15 -2.23 -18.21
CA LEU A 61 -16.29 -1.73 -17.16
C LEU A 61 -14.88 -2.31 -17.28
N ARG A 62 -14.73 -3.62 -17.51
CA ARG A 62 -13.42 -4.24 -17.69
C ARG A 62 -12.68 -3.69 -18.89
N GLN A 63 -13.37 -3.62 -20.04
CA GLN A 63 -12.78 -3.10 -21.28
C GLN A 63 -12.31 -1.66 -21.09
N SER A 64 -13.12 -0.80 -20.48
CA SER A 64 -12.74 0.59 -20.22
C SER A 64 -11.58 0.68 -19.23
N LEU A 65 -11.67 0.03 -18.06
CA LEU A 65 -10.63 0.14 -17.01
C LEU A 65 -9.27 -0.35 -17.52
N PHE A 66 -9.22 -1.50 -18.22
CA PHE A 66 -7.96 -2.12 -18.61
C PHE A 66 -7.43 -1.67 -19.98
N ALA A 67 -8.17 -0.86 -20.75
CA ALA A 67 -7.79 -0.46 -22.11
C ALA A 67 -6.39 0.16 -22.18
N ASP A 68 -6.11 1.13 -21.32
CA ASP A 68 -4.86 1.90 -21.29
C ASP A 68 -4.08 1.71 -19.98
N LEU A 69 -4.51 0.76 -19.14
CA LEU A 69 -3.98 0.62 -17.78
C LEU A 69 -2.63 -0.07 -17.74
N ASP A 70 -1.62 0.66 -17.28
CA ASP A 70 -0.27 0.14 -17.03
C ASP A 70 -0.07 -0.26 -15.55
N ILE A 71 -0.67 0.47 -14.61
CA ILE A 71 -0.40 0.32 -13.18
C ILE A 71 -1.69 0.36 -12.36
N LEU A 72 -1.85 -0.65 -11.49
CA LEU A 72 -2.76 -0.64 -10.35
C LEU A 72 -1.95 -0.31 -9.09
N PHE A 73 -2.17 0.87 -8.51
CA PHE A 73 -1.49 1.28 -7.29
C PHE A 73 -2.39 1.12 -6.07
N TYR A 74 -1.88 0.48 -5.02
CA TYR A 74 -2.57 0.41 -3.74
C TYR A 74 -1.65 0.81 -2.58
N ALA A 75 -2.22 1.44 -1.57
CA ALA A 75 -1.52 1.84 -0.35
C ALA A 75 -2.50 1.97 0.82
N ALA A 76 -1.99 2.36 1.98
CA ALA A 76 -2.71 2.62 3.24
C ALA A 76 -3.20 1.38 3.99
N ALA A 77 -3.28 0.21 3.36
CA ALA A 77 -3.64 -1.06 4.00
C ALA A 77 -3.05 -2.24 3.20
N ALA A 78 -3.11 -3.43 3.77
CA ALA A 78 -2.72 -4.66 3.07
C ALA A 78 -3.84 -5.08 2.09
N LEU A 79 -3.47 -5.36 0.84
CA LEU A 79 -4.35 -6.04 -0.12
C LEU A 79 -4.31 -7.55 0.18
N THR A 80 -5.47 -8.21 0.14
CA THR A 80 -5.51 -9.67 0.31
C THR A 80 -4.96 -10.38 -0.93
N GLN A 81 -4.35 -11.55 -0.73
CA GLN A 81 -3.85 -12.36 -1.85
C GLN A 81 -4.99 -12.75 -2.82
N ASN A 82 -6.18 -13.05 -2.28
CA ASN A 82 -7.36 -13.35 -3.09
C ASN A 82 -7.77 -12.17 -3.98
N ALA A 83 -7.84 -10.95 -3.44
CA ALA A 83 -8.17 -9.76 -4.24
C ALA A 83 -7.11 -9.49 -5.31
N TRP A 84 -5.83 -9.69 -4.98
CA TRP A 84 -4.71 -9.62 -5.92
C TRP A 84 -4.92 -10.57 -7.12
N GLU A 85 -5.09 -11.86 -6.87
CA GLU A 85 -5.25 -12.89 -7.90
C GLU A 85 -6.50 -12.65 -8.76
N ARG A 86 -7.59 -12.18 -8.15
CA ARG A 86 -8.81 -11.83 -8.88
C ARG A 86 -8.59 -10.64 -9.82
N LEU A 87 -7.88 -9.59 -9.40
CA LEU A 87 -7.53 -8.45 -10.24
C LEU A 87 -6.64 -8.88 -11.43
N GLU A 88 -5.62 -9.70 -11.17
CA GLU A 88 -4.78 -10.27 -12.24
C GLU A 88 -5.60 -11.06 -13.25
N LYS A 89 -6.48 -11.93 -12.76
CA LYS A 89 -7.38 -12.72 -13.61
C LYS A 89 -8.27 -11.84 -14.51
N GLN A 90 -8.80 -10.72 -13.97
CA GLN A 90 -9.62 -9.81 -14.78
C GLN A 90 -8.77 -9.12 -15.87
N SER A 91 -7.57 -8.67 -15.55
CA SER A 91 -6.70 -8.05 -16.55
C SER A 91 -6.26 -9.05 -17.63
N GLU A 92 -5.83 -10.26 -17.26
CA GLU A 92 -5.46 -11.32 -18.20
C GLU A 92 -6.63 -11.72 -19.13
N ALA A 93 -7.84 -11.87 -18.57
CA ALA A 93 -9.04 -12.21 -19.35
C ALA A 93 -9.44 -11.11 -20.32
N THR A 94 -9.14 -9.84 -20.03
CA THR A 94 -9.59 -8.69 -20.82
C THR A 94 -8.57 -8.29 -21.88
N ILE A 95 -7.29 -8.16 -21.50
CA ILE A 95 -6.22 -7.63 -22.37
C ILE A 95 -5.08 -8.62 -22.62
N GLY A 96 -5.20 -9.87 -22.17
CA GLY A 96 -4.21 -10.94 -22.40
C GLY A 96 -2.88 -10.79 -21.65
N LYS A 97 -2.80 -9.83 -20.71
CA LYS A 97 -1.61 -9.60 -19.88
C LYS A 97 -1.99 -9.19 -18.46
N ARG A 98 -1.09 -9.44 -17.52
CA ARG A 98 -1.20 -8.93 -16.15
C ARG A 98 -0.84 -7.45 -16.12
N VAL A 99 -1.70 -6.64 -15.53
CA VAL A 99 -1.38 -5.26 -15.20
C VAL A 99 -0.47 -5.26 -13.97
N MET A 100 0.58 -4.45 -14.00
CA MET A 100 1.51 -4.34 -12.89
C MET A 100 0.82 -3.77 -11.64
N MET A 101 0.86 -4.51 -10.55
CA MET A 101 0.39 -4.01 -9.25
C MET A 101 1.57 -3.47 -8.44
N VAL A 102 1.41 -2.26 -7.94
CA VAL A 102 2.45 -1.49 -7.25
C VAL A 102 1.92 -1.07 -5.89
N ALA A 103 2.77 -1.14 -4.90
CA ALA A 103 2.48 -0.68 -3.55
C ALA A 103 3.54 0.28 -3.05
N GLY A 104 3.14 1.21 -2.19
CA GLY A 104 4.02 2.06 -1.41
C GLY A 104 3.70 1.96 0.07
N TRP A 105 4.70 2.23 0.92
CA TRP A 105 4.53 2.26 2.35
C TRP A 105 5.19 3.50 2.95
N GLY A 106 4.52 4.06 3.94
CA GLY A 106 4.95 5.21 4.70
C GLY A 106 3.79 5.80 5.51
N ALA A 107 3.93 7.03 5.95
CA ALA A 107 2.95 7.76 6.75
C ALA A 107 2.89 9.23 6.36
N THR A 108 2.01 10.00 6.98
CA THR A 108 1.97 11.46 6.82
C THR A 108 3.32 12.09 7.17
N GLU A 109 3.96 11.58 8.21
CA GLU A 109 5.27 12.00 8.71
C GLU A 109 6.43 11.69 7.75
N THR A 110 6.18 10.94 6.70
CA THR A 110 7.20 10.54 5.71
C THR A 110 6.93 11.06 4.30
N ALA A 111 5.99 11.97 4.11
CA ALA A 111 5.65 12.79 2.95
C ALA A 111 5.30 12.08 1.60
N PRO A 112 4.48 11.06 1.52
CA PRO A 112 4.01 10.01 2.41
C PRO A 112 4.78 8.69 2.28
N ASP A 113 5.71 8.55 1.30
CA ASP A 113 6.38 7.30 0.96
C ASP A 113 7.77 7.18 1.60
N CYS A 114 8.09 5.97 2.06
CA CYS A 114 9.43 5.54 2.45
C CYS A 114 9.94 4.40 1.60
N THR A 115 9.05 3.49 1.22
CA THR A 115 9.37 2.36 0.35
C THR A 115 8.39 2.27 -0.79
N HIS A 116 8.85 1.74 -1.92
CA HIS A 116 8.04 1.59 -3.11
C HIS A 116 8.37 0.31 -3.86
N VAL A 117 7.35 -0.32 -4.42
CA VAL A 117 7.51 -1.41 -5.39
C VAL A 117 7.61 -0.78 -6.78
N TYR A 118 8.68 -1.05 -7.51
CA TYR A 118 8.91 -0.55 -8.88
C TYR A 118 9.33 -1.68 -9.84
N TRP A 119 9.04 -2.91 -9.47
CA TRP A 119 9.26 -4.12 -10.28
C TRP A 119 8.06 -5.06 -10.18
N PRO A 120 7.85 -5.95 -11.14
CA PRO A 120 6.81 -6.97 -11.03
C PRO A 120 7.00 -7.84 -9.79
N ILE A 121 5.96 -7.96 -8.97
CA ILE A 121 5.91 -8.83 -7.81
C ILE A 121 4.85 -9.91 -8.01
N GLU A 122 5.02 -11.04 -7.33
CA GLU A 122 4.17 -12.23 -7.53
C GLU A 122 3.16 -12.44 -6.39
N ARG A 123 3.13 -11.51 -5.42
CA ARG A 123 2.27 -11.64 -4.25
C ARG A 123 1.94 -10.29 -3.62
N ALA A 124 0.77 -10.24 -2.99
CA ALA A 124 0.39 -9.12 -2.14
C ALA A 124 1.27 -9.00 -0.88
N GLY A 125 1.28 -7.81 -0.28
CA GLY A 125 1.97 -7.52 0.99
C GLY A 125 3.43 -7.10 0.88
N VAL A 126 4.06 -7.22 -0.29
CA VAL A 126 5.38 -6.63 -0.54
C VAL A 126 5.22 -5.11 -0.60
N ILE A 127 5.95 -4.39 0.24
CA ILE A 127 5.91 -2.92 0.32
C ILE A 127 7.15 -2.26 -0.29
N GLY A 128 8.01 -3.04 -0.92
CA GLY A 128 9.09 -2.56 -1.76
C GLY A 128 10.43 -2.38 -1.07
N LEU A 129 11.22 -1.48 -1.62
CA LEU A 129 12.54 -1.06 -1.16
C LEU A 129 12.53 0.44 -0.83
N PRO A 130 13.47 0.92 0.01
CA PRO A 130 13.59 2.35 0.31
C PRO A 130 13.68 3.19 -0.96
N ILE A 131 12.93 4.28 -1.01
CA ILE A 131 13.05 5.27 -2.09
C ILE A 131 14.41 6.01 -1.99
N PRO A 132 14.92 6.58 -3.08
CA PRO A 132 16.18 7.29 -3.07
C PRO A 132 16.27 8.37 -1.97
N GLY A 133 17.33 8.31 -1.16
CA GLY A 133 17.55 9.22 -0.03
C GLY A 133 16.90 8.78 1.28
N THR A 134 16.10 7.73 1.29
CA THR A 134 15.54 7.15 2.51
C THR A 134 16.38 5.98 2.99
N GLU A 135 16.73 6.00 4.27
CA GLU A 135 17.36 4.90 4.98
C GLU A 135 16.30 4.16 5.81
N LEU A 136 16.40 2.86 5.83
CA LEU A 136 15.49 2.00 6.59
C LEU A 136 16.32 1.02 7.43
N LYS A 137 15.98 0.87 8.71
CA LYS A 137 16.50 -0.21 9.56
C LYS A 137 15.36 -1.04 10.16
N LEU A 138 15.63 -2.32 10.32
CA LEU A 138 14.75 -3.25 11.03
C LEU A 138 15.32 -3.50 12.41
N VAL A 139 14.57 -3.17 13.44
CA VAL A 139 15.00 -3.28 14.84
C VAL A 139 14.19 -4.36 15.54
N PRO A 140 14.82 -5.32 16.22
CA PRO A 140 14.09 -6.32 16.98
C PRO A 140 13.16 -5.66 18.01
N ASN A 141 11.89 -6.06 17.97
CA ASN A 141 10.87 -5.65 18.91
C ASN A 141 9.99 -6.86 19.21
N GLU A 142 10.26 -7.50 20.36
CA GLU A 142 9.70 -8.78 20.74
C GLU A 142 9.94 -9.86 19.67
N GLU A 143 8.88 -10.41 19.06
CA GLU A 143 8.96 -11.43 18.01
C GLU A 143 8.95 -10.87 16.58
N LYS A 144 8.98 -9.54 16.43
CA LYS A 144 8.94 -8.84 15.14
C LYS A 144 10.15 -7.94 14.94
N MET A 145 10.26 -7.44 13.72
CA MET A 145 11.21 -6.41 13.36
C MET A 145 10.47 -5.11 13.10
N GLU A 146 10.64 -4.12 13.98
CA GLU A 146 10.10 -2.77 13.79
C GLU A 146 10.84 -2.05 12.67
N ILE A 147 10.09 -1.41 11.79
CA ILE A 147 10.65 -0.55 10.74
C ILE A 147 10.92 0.83 11.36
N ARG A 148 12.14 1.33 11.19
CA ARG A 148 12.48 2.73 11.47
C ARG A 148 13.09 3.37 10.25
N VAL A 149 12.79 4.64 10.02
CA VAL A 149 13.15 5.33 8.78
C VAL A 149 13.84 6.67 9.05
N ARG A 150 14.77 7.04 8.17
CA ARG A 150 15.45 8.32 8.17
C ARG A 150 15.63 8.81 6.75
N GLY A 151 15.43 10.10 6.49
CA GLY A 151 15.59 10.68 5.17
C GLY A 151 15.02 12.09 5.06
N PRO A 152 15.25 12.78 3.95
CA PRO A 152 14.75 14.15 3.74
C PRO A 152 13.22 14.23 3.63
N ASN A 153 12.54 13.10 3.41
CA ASN A 153 11.09 12.97 3.38
C ASN A 153 10.48 12.83 4.77
N VAL A 154 11.30 12.55 5.81
CA VAL A 154 10.81 12.37 7.19
C VAL A 154 10.63 13.73 7.86
N THR A 155 9.51 13.90 8.58
CA THR A 155 9.24 15.13 9.34
C THR A 155 10.38 15.44 10.33
N PRO A 156 10.74 16.69 10.56
CA PRO A 156 11.67 17.05 11.63
C PRO A 156 11.04 16.96 13.02
N GLY A 157 9.72 16.78 13.12
CA GLY A 157 9.01 16.66 14.38
C GLY A 157 7.58 17.22 14.32
N TYR A 158 6.95 17.25 15.48
CA TYR A 158 5.58 17.73 15.67
C TYR A 158 5.55 19.18 16.17
N TRP A 159 4.80 20.03 15.49
CA TRP A 159 4.74 21.45 15.80
C TRP A 159 4.32 21.74 17.25
N LYS A 160 5.20 22.42 18.01
CA LYS A 160 4.99 22.77 19.44
C LYS A 160 4.72 21.55 20.34
N ARG A 161 5.22 20.37 19.93
CA ARG A 161 5.09 19.13 20.70
C ARG A 161 6.45 18.45 20.77
N ASP A 162 7.37 19.06 21.49
CA ASP A 162 8.73 18.54 21.67
C ASP A 162 8.71 17.18 22.38
N ASP A 163 7.76 16.98 23.31
CA ASP A 163 7.50 15.72 23.99
C ASP A 163 7.19 14.56 23.02
N LEU A 164 6.34 14.81 22.03
CA LEU A 164 6.01 13.81 21.02
C LEU A 164 7.15 13.63 20.00
N THR A 165 7.87 14.71 19.71
CA THR A 165 9.01 14.66 18.79
C THR A 165 10.12 13.79 19.36
N GLU A 166 10.49 14.03 20.62
CA GLU A 166 11.52 13.23 21.31
C GLU A 166 11.15 11.74 21.39
N ALA A 167 9.87 11.44 21.70
CA ALA A 167 9.37 10.08 21.77
C ALA A 167 9.28 9.37 20.42
N ALA A 168 9.23 10.11 19.30
CA ALA A 168 9.03 9.56 17.96
C ALA A 168 10.33 9.16 17.25
N PHE A 169 11.50 9.57 17.76
CA PHE A 169 12.79 9.28 17.15
C PHE A 169 13.69 8.48 18.10
N ASP A 170 14.48 7.59 17.53
CA ASP A 170 15.50 6.90 18.31
C ASP A 170 16.81 7.70 18.40
N GLU A 171 17.77 7.16 19.16
CA GLU A 171 19.07 7.78 19.42
C GLU A 171 19.92 8.05 18.16
N ASP A 172 19.66 7.31 17.07
CA ASP A 172 20.31 7.50 15.77
C ASP A 172 19.54 8.45 14.84
N GLY A 173 18.43 9.04 15.32
CA GLY A 173 17.57 9.95 14.56
C GLY A 173 16.66 9.27 13.54
N PHE A 174 16.36 7.99 13.70
CA PHE A 174 15.36 7.30 12.91
C PHE A 174 13.98 7.47 13.51
N TYR A 175 13.01 7.79 12.68
CA TYR A 175 11.60 7.88 13.05
C TYR A 175 11.02 6.49 13.29
N CYS A 176 10.41 6.30 14.45
CA CYS A 176 9.81 5.06 14.93
C CYS A 176 8.32 5.04 14.54
N ILE A 177 8.00 4.54 13.36
CA ILE A 177 6.64 4.57 12.81
C ILE A 177 5.69 3.58 13.51
N GLY A 178 6.23 2.58 14.23
CA GLY A 178 5.46 1.56 14.93
C GLY A 178 4.88 0.45 14.05
N ASP A 179 5.37 0.34 12.83
CA ASP A 179 5.06 -0.77 11.91
C ASP A 179 6.16 -1.82 11.95
N ALA A 180 5.80 -3.07 11.66
CA ALA A 180 6.75 -4.17 11.54
C ALA A 180 6.85 -4.67 10.10
N ALA A 181 8.02 -5.20 9.76
CA ALA A 181 8.26 -5.86 8.48
C ALA A 181 9.24 -7.00 8.61
N LYS A 182 9.32 -7.79 7.55
CA LYS A 182 10.32 -8.83 7.34
C LYS A 182 10.77 -8.81 5.89
N PHE A 183 11.94 -9.39 5.60
CA PHE A 183 12.38 -9.56 4.22
C PHE A 183 11.42 -10.47 3.44
N ALA A 184 11.15 -10.13 2.18
CA ALA A 184 10.41 -11.00 1.26
C ALA A 184 11.18 -12.32 1.05
N ASP A 185 12.50 -12.24 1.03
CA ASP A 185 13.44 -13.35 1.00
C ASP A 185 14.67 -13.00 1.84
N ASN A 186 14.93 -13.79 2.89
CA ASN A 186 16.08 -13.53 3.78
C ASN A 186 17.45 -13.66 3.06
N ASN A 187 17.51 -14.41 1.98
CA ASN A 187 18.74 -14.60 1.21
C ASN A 187 18.88 -13.56 0.09
N GLU A 188 17.80 -12.88 -0.27
CA GLU A 188 17.77 -11.86 -1.33
C GLU A 188 17.04 -10.58 -0.86
N PRO A 189 17.68 -9.74 -0.02
CA PRO A 189 17.05 -8.50 0.50
C PRO A 189 16.54 -7.55 -0.60
N ARG A 190 17.13 -7.59 -1.80
CA ARG A 190 16.68 -6.82 -2.97
C ARG A 190 15.27 -7.17 -3.46
N LYS A 191 14.69 -8.30 -3.05
CA LYS A 191 13.29 -8.62 -3.29
C LYS A 191 12.33 -7.79 -2.46
N GLY A 192 12.85 -6.92 -1.59
CA GLY A 192 12.08 -5.99 -0.77
C GLY A 192 11.64 -6.57 0.56
N ILE A 193 10.76 -5.84 1.20
CA ILE A 193 10.21 -6.19 2.51
C ILE A 193 8.71 -6.41 2.43
N ILE A 194 8.19 -7.21 3.35
CA ILE A 194 6.77 -7.51 3.52
C ILE A 194 6.30 -6.84 4.80
N PHE A 195 5.17 -6.14 4.72
CA PHE A 195 4.50 -5.58 5.88
C PHE A 195 4.03 -6.67 6.84
N ASP A 196 4.35 -6.55 8.13
CA ASP A 196 4.04 -7.54 9.16
C ASP A 196 3.14 -7.00 10.29
N GLY A 197 2.36 -5.96 9.98
CA GLY A 197 1.39 -5.34 10.88
C GLY A 197 1.97 -4.26 11.78
N ARG A 198 1.14 -3.74 12.68
CA ARG A 198 1.54 -2.80 13.72
C ARG A 198 2.21 -3.52 14.88
N VAL A 199 3.26 -2.94 15.44
CA VAL A 199 3.90 -3.44 16.66
C VAL A 199 2.91 -3.40 17.83
N SER A 200 2.19 -2.29 17.98
CA SER A 200 1.23 -2.07 19.09
C SER A 200 -0.06 -2.89 19.02
N GLU A 201 -0.37 -3.52 17.88
CA GLU A 201 -1.59 -4.33 17.71
C GLU A 201 -1.40 -5.80 18.13
N ASN A 202 -0.19 -6.21 18.47
CA ASN A 202 0.07 -7.56 18.93
C ASN A 202 -0.19 -7.66 20.44
N PHE A 203 -0.84 -8.73 20.87
CA PHE A 203 -1.05 -8.98 22.28
C PHE A 203 -0.91 -10.44 22.62
N LYS A 204 -0.54 -10.72 23.86
CA LYS A 204 -0.39 -12.06 24.39
C LYS A 204 -1.65 -12.44 25.17
N LEU A 205 -2.25 -13.57 24.81
CA LEU A 205 -3.36 -14.12 25.57
C LEU A 205 -2.89 -14.55 26.97
N SER A 206 -3.82 -14.66 27.91
CA SER A 206 -3.54 -15.21 29.26
C SER A 206 -2.95 -16.64 29.24
N THR A 207 -3.19 -17.38 28.15
CA THR A 207 -2.58 -18.68 27.86
C THR A 207 -1.14 -18.64 27.42
N GLY A 208 -0.55 -17.45 27.21
CA GLY A 208 0.79 -17.28 26.71
C GLY A 208 0.92 -17.23 25.17
N THR A 209 -0.17 -17.43 24.43
CA THR A 209 -0.18 -17.42 22.98
C THR A 209 -0.21 -15.99 22.44
N TRP A 210 0.69 -15.66 21.52
CA TRP A 210 0.68 -14.37 20.81
C TRP A 210 -0.42 -14.30 19.74
N VAL A 211 -1.12 -13.18 19.70
CA VAL A 211 -2.10 -12.84 18.65
C VAL A 211 -1.52 -11.72 17.79
N PHE A 212 -1.24 -12.05 16.53
CA PHE A 212 -0.74 -11.12 15.52
C PHE A 212 -1.93 -10.61 14.68
N VAL A 213 -2.49 -9.47 15.08
CA VAL A 213 -3.75 -8.95 14.52
C VAL A 213 -3.63 -8.64 13.01
N GLY A 214 -2.49 -8.10 12.58
CA GLY A 214 -2.24 -7.83 11.16
C GLY A 214 -2.34 -9.10 10.30
N SER A 215 -1.76 -10.20 10.75
CA SER A 215 -1.82 -11.49 10.06
C SER A 215 -3.22 -12.13 10.08
N LEU A 216 -3.99 -11.90 11.15
CA LEU A 216 -5.37 -12.38 11.23
C LEU A 216 -6.28 -11.63 10.26
N ARG A 217 -6.17 -10.30 10.19
CA ARG A 217 -6.98 -9.48 9.26
C ARG A 217 -6.86 -9.92 7.82
N THR A 218 -5.68 -10.31 7.36
CA THR A 218 -5.46 -10.76 5.98
C THR A 218 -5.95 -12.18 5.68
N ARG A 219 -6.28 -12.97 6.73
CA ARG A 219 -6.74 -14.37 6.60
C ARG A 219 -8.25 -14.55 6.81
N VAL A 220 -8.91 -13.59 7.45
CA VAL A 220 -10.31 -13.72 7.91
C VAL A 220 -11.28 -12.91 7.05
N VAL A 221 -10.79 -12.08 6.13
CA VAL A 221 -11.60 -11.27 5.21
C VAL A 221 -11.78 -11.97 3.87
#